data_476034442eee0880e33cc8d85a15cec3
#
_entry.id   476034442eee0880e33cc8d85a15cec3
#
_cell.length_a   1.000
_cell.length_b   1.000
_cell.length_c   1.000
_cell.angle_alpha   90.00
_cell.angle_beta   90.00
_cell.angle_gamma   90.00
#
_symmetry.space_group_name_H-M   'P 1'
#
loop_
_entity.id
_entity.type
_entity.pdbx_description
1 polymer ?
#
loop_
_entity_poly.entity_id
_entity_poly.type
_entity_poly.pdbx_seq_one_letter_code
_entity_poly.pdbx_strand_id
1 'polypeptide(L)'
;MGTIENRLRKMGYELPPAFVFPKNNRTGCTQTGTLLLLSGHGLDLPRLPSVRQTGKFGADITVEEGYATARAVALTMLATIKAHCGDLDRVKRVLRLFGMCNCTPDFAQQPQVIDGASDLFFELWGPDFGKHARSAVGHAALPRGIAVEINGEFELHP
;
A
#
# COMPACT_ATOMS: atom_id res chain seq x y z
N MET A 1 10.42 15.12 13.51
CA MET A 1 9.93 13.80 13.08
C MET A 1 8.47 13.69 13.51
N GLY A 2 7.59 13.44 12.57
CA GLY A 2 6.15 13.51 12.73
C GLY A 2 5.56 12.43 13.65
N THR A 3 4.29 12.62 14.00
CA THR A 3 3.53 11.67 14.85
C THR A 3 3.37 10.32 14.17
N ILE A 4 3.06 10.31 12.85
CA ILE A 4 2.85 9.07 12.07
C ILE A 4 4.14 8.27 11.96
N GLU A 5 5.27 8.92 11.69
CA GLU A 5 6.56 8.25 11.61
C GLU A 5 7.01 7.69 12.96
N ASN A 6 6.65 8.37 14.07
CA ASN A 6 6.89 7.86 15.42
C ASN A 6 6.04 6.61 15.71
N ARG A 7 4.79 6.58 15.24
CA ARG A 7 3.92 5.38 15.34
C ARG A 7 4.52 4.22 14.56
N LEU A 8 4.94 4.44 13.31
CA LEU A 8 5.62 3.41 12.50
C LEU A 8 6.81 2.80 13.23
N ARG A 9 7.70 3.65 13.78
CA ARG A 9 8.87 3.16 14.54
C ARG A 9 8.50 2.37 15.78
N LYS A 10 7.49 2.79 16.54
CA LYS A 10 7.01 2.03 17.71
C LYS A 10 6.44 0.67 17.33
N MET A 11 5.93 0.54 16.11
CA MET A 11 5.46 -0.73 15.54
C MET A 11 6.60 -1.57 14.94
N GLY A 12 7.84 -1.07 14.96
CA GLY A 12 9.01 -1.77 14.44
C GLY A 12 9.22 -1.60 12.93
N TYR A 13 8.54 -0.63 12.29
CA TYR A 13 8.69 -0.39 10.86
C TYR A 13 9.68 0.74 10.55
N GLU A 14 10.49 0.49 9.52
CA GLU A 14 11.25 1.50 8.80
C GLU A 14 10.69 1.62 7.38
N LEU A 15 10.56 2.86 6.89
CA LEU A 15 10.12 3.06 5.52
C LEU A 15 11.24 2.71 4.55
N PRO A 16 10.92 1.97 3.48
CA PRO A 16 11.86 1.73 2.40
C PRO A 16 12.16 3.04 1.65
N PRO A 17 13.21 3.05 0.80
CA PRO A 17 13.36 4.12 -0.17
C PRO A 17 12.12 4.24 -1.06
N ALA A 18 11.74 5.46 -1.42
CA ALA A 18 10.66 5.68 -2.37
C ALA A 18 11.04 5.10 -3.75
N PHE A 19 10.09 4.44 -4.39
CA PHE A 19 10.30 3.87 -5.72
C PHE A 19 10.50 4.99 -6.75
N VAL A 20 11.53 4.85 -7.57
CA VAL A 20 11.83 5.77 -8.68
C VAL A 20 11.46 5.08 -10.00
N PHE A 21 10.53 5.67 -10.74
CA PHE A 21 10.14 5.14 -12.04
C PHE A 21 11.26 5.33 -13.07
N PRO A 22 11.57 4.30 -13.88
CA PRO A 22 12.67 4.36 -14.82
C PRO A 22 12.42 5.27 -16.05
N LYS A 23 11.16 5.69 -16.27
CA LYS A 23 10.77 6.61 -17.34
C LYS A 23 10.08 7.85 -16.76
N ASN A 24 10.36 9.01 -17.35
CA ASN A 24 9.80 10.30 -16.92
C ASN A 24 8.36 10.57 -17.41
N ASN A 25 7.62 9.54 -17.82
CA ASN A 25 6.24 9.68 -18.31
C ASN A 25 5.18 9.45 -17.23
N ARG A 26 5.60 9.13 -16.01
CA ARG A 26 4.73 8.93 -14.83
C ARG A 26 5.50 9.14 -13.54
N THR A 27 4.77 9.29 -12.46
CA THR A 27 5.30 9.51 -11.11
C THR A 27 4.61 8.60 -10.09
N GLY A 28 5.20 8.46 -8.90
CA GLY A 28 4.61 7.68 -7.79
C GLY A 28 3.35 8.28 -7.23
N CYS A 29 3.22 9.59 -7.29
CA CYS A 29 2.01 10.30 -6.90
C CYS A 29 1.89 11.65 -7.63
N THR A 30 0.66 12.17 -7.68
CA THR A 30 0.36 13.52 -8.17
C THR A 30 -0.64 14.20 -7.23
N GLN A 31 -0.56 15.52 -7.15
CA GLN A 31 -1.37 16.30 -6.21
C GLN A 31 -2.17 17.38 -6.94
N THR A 32 -3.41 17.55 -6.52
CA THR A 32 -4.24 18.71 -6.92
C THR A 32 -4.97 19.25 -5.69
N GLY A 33 -4.70 20.51 -5.33
CA GLY A 33 -5.18 21.06 -4.06
C GLY A 33 -4.70 20.21 -2.86
N THR A 34 -5.62 19.73 -2.07
CA THR A 34 -5.35 18.81 -0.94
C THR A 34 -5.49 17.35 -1.29
N LEU A 35 -5.84 16.99 -2.53
CA LEU A 35 -5.98 15.62 -2.97
C LEU A 35 -4.66 15.08 -3.51
N LEU A 36 -4.19 13.98 -2.92
CA LEU A 36 -3.02 13.22 -3.36
C LEU A 36 -3.47 11.89 -3.97
N LEU A 37 -3.07 11.64 -5.21
CA LEU A 37 -3.37 10.42 -5.96
C LEU A 37 -2.08 9.60 -6.10
N LEU A 38 -2.09 8.35 -5.62
CA LEU A 38 -0.97 7.44 -5.74
C LEU A 38 -1.12 6.51 -6.94
N SER A 39 -0.02 6.30 -7.64
CA SER A 39 0.12 5.22 -8.63
C SER A 39 0.03 3.84 -7.97
N GLY A 40 -0.16 2.80 -8.77
CA GLY A 40 -0.06 1.42 -8.28
C GLY A 40 1.32 1.13 -7.70
N HIS A 41 1.33 0.60 -6.47
CA HIS A 41 2.52 0.20 -5.74
C HIS A 41 2.52 -1.31 -5.54
N GLY A 42 3.66 -1.93 -5.77
CA GLY A 42 3.94 -3.32 -5.45
C GLY A 42 5.13 -3.42 -4.51
N LEU A 43 5.72 -4.62 -4.39
CA LEU A 43 6.94 -4.81 -3.63
C LEU A 43 8.16 -4.80 -4.57
N ASP A 44 8.93 -3.74 -4.52
CA ASP A 44 10.29 -3.67 -5.05
C ASP A 44 11.33 -3.69 -3.90
N LEU A 45 10.94 -4.26 -2.75
CA LEU A 45 11.76 -4.32 -1.55
C LEU A 45 12.61 -5.59 -1.48
N PRO A 46 13.74 -5.54 -0.74
CA PRO A 46 14.46 -6.75 -0.36
C PRO A 46 13.50 -7.71 0.35
N ARG A 47 13.68 -9.01 0.13
CA ARG A 47 12.82 -10.05 0.70
C ARG A 47 12.75 -9.95 2.21
N LEU A 48 11.60 -9.52 2.70
CA LEU A 48 11.27 -9.67 4.11
C LEU A 48 10.78 -11.11 4.35
N PRO A 49 11.15 -11.74 5.48
CA PRO A 49 10.56 -13.00 5.87
C PRO A 49 9.03 -12.91 5.88
N SER A 50 8.34 -13.94 5.41
CA SER A 50 6.87 -14.01 5.31
C SER A 50 6.21 -13.08 4.29
N VAL A 51 6.98 -12.38 3.47
CA VAL A 51 6.44 -11.51 2.41
C VAL A 51 6.67 -12.14 1.04
N ARG A 52 5.59 -12.35 0.30
CA ARG A 52 5.62 -12.91 -1.05
C ARG A 52 5.53 -11.80 -2.09
N GLN A 53 6.64 -11.54 -2.75
CA GLN A 53 6.70 -10.52 -3.82
C GLN A 53 5.91 -10.95 -5.07
N THR A 54 6.05 -12.22 -5.45
CA THR A 54 5.44 -12.78 -6.67
C THR A 54 4.66 -14.04 -6.34
N GLY A 55 3.75 -14.40 -7.21
CA GLY A 55 2.94 -15.61 -7.10
C GLY A 55 1.46 -15.31 -7.25
N LYS A 56 0.65 -16.35 -7.04
CA LYS A 56 -0.78 -16.34 -7.33
C LYS A 56 -1.57 -16.92 -6.16
N PHE A 57 -2.49 -16.13 -5.61
CA PHE A 57 -3.44 -16.59 -4.60
C PHE A 57 -4.36 -17.67 -5.17
N GLY A 58 -4.66 -18.67 -4.38
CA GLY A 58 -5.40 -19.84 -4.82
C GLY A 58 -4.53 -20.94 -5.45
N ALA A 59 -3.23 -20.66 -5.67
CA ALA A 59 -2.26 -21.62 -6.19
C ALA A 59 -1.06 -21.80 -5.24
N ASP A 60 -0.25 -20.75 -5.04
CA ASP A 60 1.03 -20.83 -4.37
C ASP A 60 1.24 -19.83 -3.24
N ILE A 61 0.24 -18.99 -2.93
CA ILE A 61 0.30 -18.00 -1.86
C ILE A 61 -0.87 -18.18 -0.91
N THR A 62 -0.61 -18.18 0.39
CA THR A 62 -1.66 -18.19 1.41
C THR A 62 -2.24 -16.80 1.66
N VAL A 63 -3.41 -16.73 2.30
CA VAL A 63 -4.03 -15.45 2.69
C VAL A 63 -3.16 -14.71 3.71
N GLU A 64 -2.53 -15.43 4.65
CA GLU A 64 -1.64 -14.88 5.67
C GLU A 64 -0.38 -14.25 5.04
N GLU A 65 0.23 -14.94 4.09
CA GLU A 65 1.35 -14.39 3.30
C GLU A 65 0.89 -13.14 2.52
N GLY A 66 -0.30 -13.19 1.96
CA GLY A 66 -0.91 -12.07 1.24
C GLY A 66 -1.18 -10.86 2.13
N TYR A 67 -1.70 -11.07 3.33
CA TYR A 67 -1.88 -10.01 4.33
C TYR A 67 -0.56 -9.31 4.66
N ALA A 68 0.49 -10.09 4.94
CA ALA A 68 1.83 -9.53 5.19
C ALA A 68 2.38 -8.78 3.96
N THR A 69 2.13 -9.30 2.76
CA THR A 69 2.52 -8.65 1.49
C THR A 69 1.78 -7.33 1.28
N ALA A 70 0.47 -7.28 1.46
CA ALA A 70 -0.33 -6.06 1.33
C ALA A 70 0.11 -4.99 2.36
N ARG A 71 0.43 -5.40 3.59
CA ARG A 71 0.97 -4.52 4.62
C ARG A 71 2.34 -3.93 4.22
N ALA A 72 3.21 -4.74 3.62
CA ALA A 72 4.50 -4.26 3.09
C ALA A 72 4.34 -3.32 1.89
N VAL A 73 3.36 -3.57 1.01
CA VAL A 73 3.00 -2.64 -0.09
C VAL A 73 2.55 -1.29 0.47
N ALA A 74 1.77 -1.26 1.55
CA ALA A 74 1.39 -0.02 2.20
C ALA A 74 2.60 0.79 2.71
N LEU A 75 3.67 0.13 3.17
CA LEU A 75 4.92 0.81 3.54
C LEU A 75 5.60 1.46 2.31
N THR A 76 5.54 0.84 1.14
CA THR A 76 6.06 1.45 -0.10
C THR A 76 5.23 2.67 -0.52
N MET A 77 3.90 2.62 -0.34
CA MET A 77 3.02 3.77 -0.56
C MET A 77 3.37 4.93 0.38
N LEU A 78 3.56 4.63 1.67
CA LEU A 78 3.97 5.64 2.67
C LEU A 78 5.34 6.26 2.35
N ALA A 79 6.27 5.48 1.84
CA ALA A 79 7.58 5.99 1.39
C ALA A 79 7.44 7.01 0.25
N THR A 80 6.56 6.72 -0.73
CA THR A 80 6.24 7.65 -1.83
C THR A 80 5.57 8.93 -1.31
N ILE A 81 4.60 8.80 -0.40
CA ILE A 81 3.92 9.96 0.22
C ILE A 81 4.94 10.83 0.96
N LYS A 82 5.79 10.21 1.78
CA LYS A 82 6.85 10.94 2.51
C LYS A 82 7.83 11.66 1.58
N ALA A 83 8.26 11.01 0.52
CA ALA A 83 9.15 11.62 -0.46
C ALA A 83 8.51 12.84 -1.15
N HIS A 84 7.20 12.81 -1.38
CA HIS A 84 6.44 13.93 -1.97
C HIS A 84 6.16 15.04 -0.97
N CYS A 85 5.68 14.70 0.22
CA CYS A 85 5.18 15.66 1.22
C CYS A 85 6.26 16.14 2.21
N GLY A 86 7.39 15.43 2.32
CA GLY A 86 8.44 15.67 3.32
C GLY A 86 8.13 15.06 4.70
N ASP A 87 6.87 15.07 5.11
CA ASP A 87 6.40 14.54 6.41
C ASP A 87 5.05 13.83 6.23
N LEU A 88 4.87 12.67 6.89
CA LEU A 88 3.61 11.92 6.83
C LEU A 88 2.47 12.60 7.61
N ASP A 89 2.78 13.49 8.56
CA ASP A 89 1.76 14.30 9.26
C ASP A 89 1.08 15.33 8.34
N ARG A 90 1.57 15.51 7.12
CA ARG A 90 0.86 16.24 6.06
C ARG A 90 -0.40 15.51 5.59
N VAL A 91 -0.47 14.20 5.77
CA VAL A 91 -1.68 13.42 5.44
C VAL A 91 -2.71 13.59 6.54
N LYS A 92 -3.85 14.20 6.18
CA LYS A 92 -4.99 14.40 7.07
C LYS A 92 -5.80 13.11 7.21
N ARG A 93 -6.11 12.45 6.08
CA ARG A 93 -6.87 11.20 6.09
C ARG A 93 -6.59 10.32 4.87
N VAL A 94 -6.83 9.05 5.05
CA VAL A 94 -6.92 8.07 3.94
C VAL A 94 -8.33 8.14 3.36
N LEU A 95 -8.46 8.34 2.05
CA LEU A 95 -9.76 8.46 1.39
C LEU A 95 -10.20 7.14 0.78
N ARG A 96 -9.35 6.54 -0.04
CA ARG A 96 -9.67 5.30 -0.74
C ARG A 96 -8.42 4.47 -1.01
N LEU A 97 -8.58 3.14 -0.94
CA LEU A 97 -7.64 2.16 -1.47
C LEU A 97 -8.29 1.33 -2.57
N PHE A 98 -7.52 1.03 -3.59
CA PHE A 98 -7.87 0.02 -4.60
C PHE A 98 -6.78 -1.07 -4.56
N GLY A 99 -7.15 -2.23 -4.03
CA GLY A 99 -6.26 -3.37 -3.87
C GLY A 99 -6.51 -4.43 -4.95
N MET A 100 -5.43 -4.90 -5.57
CA MET A 100 -5.45 -5.89 -6.64
C MET A 100 -4.62 -7.11 -6.24
N CYS A 101 -5.21 -8.29 -6.33
CA CYS A 101 -4.56 -9.56 -6.04
C CYS A 101 -4.35 -10.35 -7.34
N ASN A 102 -3.13 -10.83 -7.57
CA ASN A 102 -2.86 -11.81 -8.61
C ASN A 102 -3.42 -13.15 -8.14
N CYS A 103 -4.49 -13.67 -8.74
CA CYS A 103 -5.17 -14.84 -8.21
C CYS A 103 -5.76 -15.76 -9.29
N THR A 104 -6.07 -16.98 -8.88
CA THR A 104 -6.86 -17.92 -9.68
C THR A 104 -8.32 -17.45 -9.78
N PRO A 105 -9.09 -17.90 -10.79
CA PRO A 105 -10.48 -17.45 -10.98
C PRO A 105 -11.43 -17.78 -9.82
N ASP A 106 -11.13 -18.82 -9.06
CA ASP A 106 -11.92 -19.32 -7.93
C ASP A 106 -11.51 -18.73 -6.57
N PHE A 107 -10.43 -17.96 -6.51
CA PHE A 107 -10.01 -17.28 -5.27
C PHE A 107 -10.99 -16.14 -4.94
N ALA A 108 -11.48 -16.11 -3.71
CA ALA A 108 -12.51 -15.16 -3.28
C ALA A 108 -12.17 -14.40 -1.98
N GLN A 109 -10.92 -14.49 -1.51
CA GLN A 109 -10.48 -13.88 -0.24
C GLN A 109 -9.59 -12.63 -0.45
N GLN A 110 -9.79 -11.91 -1.56
CA GLN A 110 -9.07 -10.66 -1.83
C GLN A 110 -9.25 -9.63 -0.70
N PRO A 111 -10.45 -9.44 -0.10
CA PRO A 111 -10.60 -8.51 1.03
C PRO A 111 -9.65 -8.82 2.18
N GLN A 112 -9.54 -10.10 2.58
CA GLN A 112 -8.69 -10.53 3.69
C GLN A 112 -7.20 -10.30 3.41
N VAL A 113 -6.77 -10.42 2.16
CA VAL A 113 -5.41 -10.06 1.73
C VAL A 113 -5.16 -8.56 1.88
N ILE A 114 -6.06 -7.73 1.34
CA ILE A 114 -5.89 -6.27 1.34
C ILE A 114 -6.10 -5.66 2.73
N ASP A 115 -6.74 -6.37 3.66
CA ASP A 115 -6.83 -5.97 5.07
C ASP A 115 -5.44 -5.66 5.67
N GLY A 116 -4.38 -6.32 5.22
CA GLY A 116 -3.02 -6.00 5.67
C GLY A 116 -2.63 -4.54 5.47
N ALA A 117 -2.98 -3.95 4.34
CA ALA A 117 -2.76 -2.53 4.08
C ALA A 117 -3.76 -1.65 4.85
N SER A 118 -5.03 -2.01 4.83
CA SER A 118 -6.08 -1.24 5.51
C SER A 118 -5.84 -1.14 7.02
N ASP A 119 -5.43 -2.23 7.65
CA ASP A 119 -5.12 -2.26 9.08
C ASP A 119 -3.94 -1.36 9.42
N LEU A 120 -2.88 -1.35 8.58
CA LEU A 120 -1.75 -0.44 8.81
C LEU A 120 -2.20 1.04 8.76
N PHE A 121 -2.97 1.43 7.76
CA PHE A 121 -3.47 2.79 7.65
C PHE A 121 -4.40 3.15 8.82
N PHE A 122 -5.27 2.22 9.24
CA PHE A 122 -6.13 2.41 10.39
C PHE A 122 -5.34 2.57 11.70
N GLU A 123 -4.32 1.75 11.92
CA GLU A 123 -3.44 1.82 13.09
C GLU A 123 -2.66 3.15 13.15
N LEU A 124 -2.29 3.70 11.99
CA LEU A 124 -1.53 4.94 11.91
C LEU A 124 -2.39 6.19 12.09
N TRP A 125 -3.57 6.26 11.47
CA TRP A 125 -4.43 7.45 11.49
C TRP A 125 -5.66 7.33 12.40
N GLY A 126 -5.94 6.14 12.95
CA GLY A 126 -7.04 5.91 13.88
C GLY A 126 -8.42 5.86 13.21
N PRO A 127 -9.48 5.73 14.03
CA PRO A 127 -10.84 5.45 13.54
C PRO A 127 -11.46 6.60 12.73
N ASP A 128 -11.06 7.84 12.95
CA ASP A 128 -11.66 9.00 12.28
C ASP A 128 -11.02 9.32 10.93
N PHE A 129 -9.74 9.05 10.78
CA PHE A 129 -8.95 9.44 9.60
C PHE A 129 -8.30 8.26 8.87
N GLY A 130 -8.16 7.11 9.51
CA GLY A 130 -7.63 5.89 8.92
C GLY A 130 -8.69 5.02 8.23
N LYS A 131 -9.97 5.12 8.61
CA LYS A 131 -11.06 4.47 7.88
C LYS A 131 -11.21 5.06 6.49
N HIS A 132 -11.35 4.19 5.49
CA HIS A 132 -11.36 4.59 4.10
C HIS A 132 -12.33 3.73 3.27
N ALA A 133 -12.76 4.26 2.12
CA ALA A 133 -13.43 3.47 1.10
C ALA A 133 -12.43 2.50 0.46
N ARG A 134 -12.87 1.33 0.03
CA ARG A 134 -11.98 0.33 -0.56
C ARG A 134 -12.67 -0.58 -1.56
N SER A 135 -11.95 -0.93 -2.63
CA SER A 135 -12.20 -2.12 -3.43
C SER A 135 -11.02 -3.08 -3.33
N ALA A 136 -11.30 -4.38 -3.23
CA ALA A 136 -10.31 -5.45 -3.25
C ALA A 136 -10.75 -6.47 -4.28
N VAL A 137 -9.99 -6.63 -5.36
CA VAL A 137 -10.36 -7.40 -6.53
C VAL A 137 -9.25 -8.35 -6.98
N GLY A 138 -9.62 -9.36 -7.77
CA GLY A 138 -8.68 -10.30 -8.36
C GLY A 138 -8.35 -9.93 -9.80
N HIS A 139 -7.13 -10.21 -10.20
CA HIS A 139 -6.62 -10.08 -11.55
C HIS A 139 -6.00 -11.39 -12.01
N ALA A 140 -6.17 -11.73 -13.29
CA ALA A 140 -5.55 -12.90 -13.90
C ALA A 140 -4.02 -12.82 -13.92
N ALA A 141 -3.48 -11.59 -13.98
CA ALA A 141 -2.05 -11.30 -13.92
C ALA A 141 -1.82 -9.88 -13.43
N LEU A 142 -0.69 -9.66 -12.76
CA LEU A 142 -0.17 -8.34 -12.41
C LEU A 142 1.24 -8.18 -13.02
N PRO A 143 1.71 -6.93 -13.22
CA PRO A 143 3.04 -6.68 -13.78
C PRO A 143 4.13 -7.44 -13.05
N ARG A 144 5.06 -8.04 -13.76
CA ARG A 144 6.18 -8.84 -13.24
C ARG A 144 5.77 -10.03 -12.35
N GLY A 145 4.50 -10.45 -12.43
CA GLY A 145 3.97 -11.54 -11.60
C GLY A 145 3.87 -11.19 -10.12
N ILE A 146 3.84 -9.90 -9.75
CA ILE A 146 3.69 -9.51 -8.34
C ILE A 146 2.38 -10.04 -7.77
N ALA A 147 2.37 -10.32 -6.49
CA ALA A 147 1.22 -10.91 -5.80
C ALA A 147 0.13 -9.89 -5.52
N VAL A 148 0.52 -8.66 -5.15
CA VAL A 148 -0.37 -7.58 -4.73
C VAL A 148 0.07 -6.27 -5.34
N GLU A 149 -0.88 -5.48 -5.84
CA GLU A 149 -0.69 -4.08 -6.23
C GLU A 149 -1.80 -3.23 -5.60
N ILE A 150 -1.42 -2.07 -5.05
CA ILE A 150 -2.38 -1.15 -4.40
C ILE A 150 -2.13 0.27 -4.87
N ASN A 151 -3.19 0.98 -5.22
CA ASN A 151 -3.19 2.43 -5.35
C ASN A 151 -4.16 3.07 -4.34
N GLY A 152 -4.12 4.39 -4.21
CA GLY A 152 -4.98 5.06 -3.25
C GLY A 152 -5.02 6.57 -3.40
N GLU A 153 -5.96 7.14 -2.69
CA GLU A 153 -6.18 8.58 -2.60
C GLU A 153 -6.14 9.02 -1.14
N PHE A 154 -5.50 10.16 -0.92
CA PHE A 154 -5.29 10.73 0.42
C PHE A 154 -5.64 12.21 0.41
N GLU A 155 -6.20 12.70 1.52
CA GLU A 155 -6.38 14.12 1.76
C GLU A 155 -5.19 14.65 2.56
N LEU A 156 -4.61 15.74 2.10
CA LEU A 156 -3.56 16.46 2.82
C LEU A 156 -4.17 17.60 3.64
N HIS A 157 -3.49 18.00 4.69
CA HIS A 157 -3.74 19.28 5.34
C HIS A 157 -3.44 20.42 4.36
N PRO A 158 -4.18 21.55 4.42
CA PRO A 158 -3.93 22.75 3.61
C PRO A 158 -2.50 23.30 3.75
#